data_993c2b796ef7027f2d6b6bdcf0947825
#
_entry.id   993c2b796ef7027f2d6b6bdcf0947825
#
_cell.length_a   1.000
_cell.length_b   1.000
_cell.length_c   1.000
_cell.angle_alpha   90.00
_cell.angle_beta   90.00
_cell.angle_gamma   90.00
#
_symmetry.space_group_name_H-M   'P 1'
#
loop_
_entity.id
_entity.type
_entity.pdbx_description
1 polymer ?
#
loop_
_entity_poly.entity_id
_entity_poly.type
_entity_poly.pdbx_seq_one_letter_code
_entity_poly.pdbx_strand_id
1 'polypeptide(L)'
;GLRIFNSIEHYGLSITRAAFSGGESPYRYVSAFGCHLFLSTDALDVRSALDNGVAAATLMSSSSPQEAEDTSLKFAFDGDAVLFSDESERIYKTQGLEAFTKNEKSAAHQPMSGGPFKAFLSALHGLQAEFPTRESPIRTALVTARSAPAHERVIRTLRAWDIRIDESLFLGGLDKGEFLKAY
;
A
#
# COMPACT_ATOMS: atom_id res chain seq x y z
N GLY A 1 18.20 -9.85 -21.20
CA GLY A 1 18.55 -10.67 -20.04
C GLY A 1 19.94 -10.37 -19.50
N LEU A 2 21.00 -10.61 -20.27
CA LEU A 2 22.40 -10.52 -19.78
C LEU A 2 22.74 -9.14 -19.15
N ARG A 3 22.34 -8.03 -19.79
CA ARG A 3 22.60 -6.68 -19.28
C ARG A 3 22.01 -6.47 -17.87
N ILE A 4 20.84 -7.03 -17.58
CA ILE A 4 20.18 -6.91 -16.28
C ILE A 4 20.98 -7.69 -15.22
N PHE A 5 21.39 -8.92 -15.51
CA PHE A 5 22.21 -9.70 -14.58
C PHE A 5 23.58 -9.07 -14.33
N ASN A 6 24.21 -8.50 -15.34
CA ASN A 6 25.46 -7.76 -15.17
C ASN A 6 25.27 -6.52 -14.25
N SER A 7 24.12 -5.83 -14.34
CA SER A 7 23.82 -4.71 -13.43
C SER A 7 23.58 -5.21 -12.01
N ILE A 8 22.86 -6.30 -11.82
CA ILE A 8 22.64 -6.91 -10.50
C ILE A 8 23.98 -7.24 -9.82
N GLU A 9 24.89 -7.86 -10.58
CA GLU A 9 26.25 -8.19 -10.10
C GLU A 9 27.06 -6.93 -9.80
N HIS A 10 27.08 -5.96 -10.72
CA HIS A 10 27.83 -4.70 -10.58
C HIS A 10 27.42 -3.92 -9.31
N TYR A 11 26.13 -3.89 -8.99
CA TYR A 11 25.60 -3.21 -7.80
C TYR A 11 25.53 -4.10 -6.56
N GLY A 12 26.01 -5.34 -6.61
CA GLY A 12 26.00 -6.27 -5.48
C GLY A 12 24.61 -6.60 -4.95
N LEU A 13 23.59 -6.61 -5.82
CA LEU A 13 22.21 -6.84 -5.43
C LEU A 13 21.91 -8.33 -5.22
N SER A 14 21.22 -8.66 -4.13
CA SER A 14 20.81 -10.05 -3.82
C SER A 14 19.58 -10.52 -4.60
N ILE A 15 19.46 -10.14 -5.88
CA ILE A 15 18.34 -10.53 -6.74
C ILE A 15 18.70 -11.82 -7.47
N THR A 16 17.99 -12.91 -7.17
CA THR A 16 18.29 -14.25 -7.67
C THR A 16 17.27 -14.82 -8.63
N ARG A 17 16.11 -14.15 -8.78
CA ARG A 17 14.99 -14.64 -9.58
C ARG A 17 14.59 -13.62 -10.65
N ALA A 18 14.31 -14.07 -11.86
CA ALA A 18 13.90 -13.22 -12.97
C ALA A 18 12.99 -13.98 -13.95
N ALA A 19 12.08 -13.25 -14.60
CA ALA A 19 11.33 -13.72 -15.76
C ALA A 19 11.50 -12.72 -16.90
N PHE A 20 11.76 -13.20 -18.09
CA PHE A 20 11.86 -12.39 -19.31
C PHE A 20 10.70 -12.79 -20.23
N SER A 21 9.73 -11.94 -20.37
CA SER A 21 8.44 -12.23 -21.02
C SER A 21 8.39 -11.82 -22.50
N GLY A 22 9.51 -11.36 -23.08
CA GLY A 22 9.56 -11.01 -24.52
C GLY A 22 8.69 -9.80 -24.91
N GLY A 23 8.39 -8.91 -23.96
CA GLY A 23 7.51 -7.75 -24.16
C GLY A 23 6.07 -7.94 -23.64
N GLU A 24 5.73 -9.15 -23.24
CA GLU A 24 4.47 -9.40 -22.54
C GLU A 24 4.52 -8.90 -21.11
N SER A 25 3.37 -8.49 -20.56
CA SER A 25 3.27 -8.04 -19.16
C SER A 25 3.70 -9.13 -18.18
N PRO A 26 4.64 -8.85 -17.26
CA PRO A 26 5.16 -9.85 -16.33
C PRO A 26 4.27 -10.08 -15.11
N TYR A 27 3.19 -9.31 -14.89
CA TYR A 27 2.37 -9.36 -13.67
C TYR A 27 1.84 -10.77 -13.35
N ARG A 28 1.57 -11.59 -14.38
CA ARG A 28 1.06 -12.96 -14.23
C ARG A 28 2.00 -13.90 -13.45
N TYR A 29 3.27 -13.52 -13.30
CA TYR A 29 4.26 -14.31 -12.57
C TYR A 29 4.42 -13.86 -11.10
N VAL A 30 3.81 -12.75 -10.68
CA VAL A 30 3.96 -12.17 -9.35
C VAL A 30 3.64 -13.18 -8.25
N SER A 31 2.49 -13.85 -8.35
CA SER A 31 2.06 -14.86 -7.38
C SER A 31 2.98 -16.08 -7.37
N ALA A 32 3.45 -16.53 -8.54
CA ALA A 32 4.36 -17.67 -8.65
C ALA A 32 5.73 -17.39 -8.00
N PHE A 33 6.18 -16.14 -8.03
CA PHE A 33 7.39 -15.71 -7.32
C PHE A 33 7.16 -15.46 -5.82
N GLY A 34 5.92 -15.51 -5.34
CA GLY A 34 5.58 -15.15 -3.96
C GLY A 34 5.76 -13.66 -3.66
N CYS A 35 5.62 -12.79 -4.66
CA CYS A 35 5.76 -11.36 -4.50
C CYS A 35 4.45 -10.76 -3.97
N HIS A 36 4.56 -9.75 -3.11
CA HIS A 36 3.43 -9.04 -2.51
C HIS A 36 3.20 -7.66 -3.14
N LEU A 37 4.13 -7.18 -3.96
CA LEU A 37 4.05 -5.90 -4.67
C LEU A 37 4.65 -6.02 -6.06
N PHE A 38 3.94 -5.49 -7.06
CA PHE A 38 4.40 -5.33 -8.43
C PHE A 38 4.68 -3.86 -8.71
N LEU A 39 5.89 -3.55 -9.19
CA LEU A 39 6.29 -2.19 -9.55
C LEU A 39 6.65 -2.14 -11.04
N SER A 40 6.07 -1.19 -11.76
CA SER A 40 6.37 -0.94 -13.17
C SER A 40 6.36 0.54 -13.49
N THR A 41 7.10 0.96 -14.49
CA THR A 41 6.98 2.30 -15.10
C THR A 41 5.84 2.35 -16.12
N ASP A 42 5.31 1.20 -16.54
CA ASP A 42 4.16 1.10 -17.45
C ASP A 42 2.86 1.06 -16.67
N ALA A 43 2.05 2.10 -16.81
CA ALA A 43 0.77 2.23 -16.13
C ALA A 43 -0.27 1.17 -16.57
N LEU A 44 -0.16 0.62 -17.79
CA LEU A 44 -1.07 -0.43 -18.26
C LEU A 44 -0.75 -1.77 -17.56
N ASP A 45 0.53 -2.08 -17.38
CA ASP A 45 0.96 -3.24 -16.60
C ASP A 45 0.49 -3.16 -15.15
N VAL A 46 0.65 -1.97 -14.53
CA VAL A 46 0.18 -1.73 -13.15
C VAL A 46 -1.33 -1.93 -13.06
N ARG A 47 -2.09 -1.36 -13.98
CA ARG A 47 -3.54 -1.51 -14.00
C ARG A 47 -3.96 -2.97 -14.17
N SER A 48 -3.33 -3.69 -15.10
CA SER A 48 -3.59 -5.11 -15.32
C SER A 48 -3.33 -5.94 -14.05
N ALA A 49 -2.26 -5.62 -13.31
CA ALA A 49 -1.95 -6.27 -12.05
C ALA A 49 -3.02 -5.99 -10.98
N LEU A 50 -3.44 -4.74 -10.81
CA LEU A 50 -4.48 -4.34 -9.86
C LEU A 50 -5.83 -4.99 -10.18
N ASP A 51 -6.24 -5.03 -11.46
CA ASP A 51 -7.48 -5.65 -11.92
C ASP A 51 -7.50 -7.18 -11.65
N ASN A 52 -6.31 -7.78 -11.49
CA ASN A 52 -6.14 -9.19 -11.10
C ASN A 52 -5.83 -9.39 -9.61
N GLY A 53 -6.07 -8.38 -8.77
CA GLY A 53 -5.93 -8.48 -7.32
C GLY A 53 -4.48 -8.49 -6.81
N VAL A 54 -3.52 -8.10 -7.65
CA VAL A 54 -2.12 -7.94 -7.25
C VAL A 54 -1.87 -6.49 -6.83
N ALA A 55 -1.32 -6.28 -5.63
CA ALA A 55 -0.88 -4.95 -5.22
C ALA A 55 0.17 -4.42 -6.20
N ALA A 56 -0.07 -3.27 -6.80
CA ALA A 56 0.81 -2.72 -7.82
C ALA A 56 0.89 -1.19 -7.76
N ALA A 57 2.05 -0.63 -8.12
CA ALA A 57 2.25 0.80 -8.19
C ALA A 57 3.16 1.21 -9.35
N THR A 58 2.91 2.40 -9.89
CA THR A 58 3.73 2.98 -10.95
C THR A 58 4.97 3.64 -10.34
N LEU A 59 6.13 3.27 -10.86
CA LEU A 59 7.38 3.96 -10.53
C LEU A 59 7.44 5.29 -11.30
N MET A 60 7.52 6.38 -10.56
CA MET A 60 7.75 7.69 -11.12
C MET A 60 9.23 8.02 -11.06
N SER A 61 9.81 8.47 -12.19
CA SER A 61 11.19 8.95 -12.19
C SER A 61 11.27 10.27 -11.41
N SER A 62 12.03 10.26 -10.33
CA SER A 62 12.40 11.48 -9.61
C SER A 62 13.62 12.11 -10.28
N SER A 63 13.57 13.40 -10.57
CA SER A 63 14.67 14.16 -11.19
C SER A 63 15.71 14.67 -10.19
N SER A 64 15.54 14.42 -8.90
CA SER A 64 16.48 14.87 -7.88
C SER A 64 16.71 13.78 -6.85
N PRO A 65 17.97 13.34 -6.62
CA PRO A 65 18.29 12.58 -5.42
C PRO A 65 18.07 13.53 -4.24
N GLN A 66 17.03 13.28 -3.47
CA GLN A 66 16.88 13.92 -2.18
C GLN A 66 17.88 13.22 -1.25
N GLU A 67 18.90 13.90 -0.80
CA GLU A 67 19.72 13.44 0.31
C GLU A 67 18.83 13.44 1.55
N ALA A 68 18.16 12.30 1.78
CA ALA A 68 17.36 12.11 2.97
C ALA A 68 18.33 11.76 4.11
N GLU A 69 18.33 12.57 5.17
CA GLU A 69 18.99 12.22 6.45
C GLU A 69 18.37 10.95 7.06
N ASP A 70 17.14 10.66 6.71
CA ASP A 70 16.38 9.47 7.15
C ASP A 70 16.53 8.35 6.12
N THR A 71 17.17 7.26 6.52
CA THR A 71 17.40 6.06 5.71
C THR A 71 16.23 5.06 5.79
N SER A 72 15.15 5.39 6.50
CA SER A 72 13.99 4.51 6.60
C SER A 72 13.18 4.48 5.30
N LEU A 73 12.68 3.30 4.96
CA LEU A 73 11.79 3.10 3.83
C LEU A 73 10.34 3.39 4.26
N LYS A 74 9.74 4.44 3.73
CA LYS A 74 8.42 4.93 4.12
C LYS A 74 7.35 4.52 3.13
N PHE A 75 6.27 3.91 3.64
CA PHE A 75 5.09 3.52 2.87
C PHE A 75 3.86 4.23 3.43
N ALA A 76 3.23 5.07 2.62
CA ALA A 76 1.94 5.67 2.91
C ALA A 76 0.84 4.99 2.10
N PHE A 77 -0.21 4.52 2.76
CA PHE A 77 -1.34 3.83 2.15
C PHE A 77 -2.61 4.68 2.24
N ASP A 78 -3.37 4.70 1.16
CA ASP A 78 -4.76 5.13 1.24
C ASP A 78 -5.61 4.05 1.92
N GLY A 79 -6.76 4.43 2.45
CA GLY A 79 -7.68 3.54 3.14
C GLY A 79 -8.59 2.78 2.19
N ASP A 80 -9.64 3.46 1.73
CA ASP A 80 -10.72 2.85 0.93
C ASP A 80 -10.25 2.44 -0.46
N ALA A 81 -10.68 1.26 -0.90
CA ALA A 81 -10.31 0.63 -2.17
C ALA A 81 -8.79 0.33 -2.32
N VAL A 82 -7.97 0.55 -1.29
CA VAL A 82 -6.53 0.27 -1.27
C VAL A 82 -6.20 -0.73 -0.16
N LEU A 83 -6.18 -0.32 1.12
CA LEU A 83 -6.01 -1.24 2.24
C LEU A 83 -7.30 -2.00 2.57
N PHE A 84 -8.42 -1.31 2.54
CA PHE A 84 -9.76 -1.86 2.75
C PHE A 84 -10.44 -2.08 1.40
N SER A 85 -11.50 -2.91 1.39
CA SER A 85 -12.36 -3.06 0.22
C SER A 85 -13.02 -1.73 -0.16
N ASP A 86 -13.58 -1.68 -1.35
CA ASP A 86 -14.31 -0.52 -1.88
C ASP A 86 -15.76 -0.38 -1.35
N GLU A 87 -16.18 -1.24 -0.41
CA GLU A 87 -17.55 -1.29 0.10
C GLU A 87 -18.03 0.07 0.60
N SER A 88 -17.27 0.70 1.49
CA SER A 88 -17.61 1.99 2.07
C SER A 88 -17.57 3.11 1.03
N GLU A 89 -16.61 3.08 0.12
CA GLU A 89 -16.50 4.03 -0.98
C GLU A 89 -17.71 3.92 -1.93
N ARG A 90 -18.17 2.71 -2.22
CA ARG A 90 -19.40 2.50 -3.03
C ARG A 90 -20.64 3.10 -2.37
N ILE A 91 -20.80 2.92 -1.05
CA ILE A 91 -21.89 3.54 -0.30
C ILE A 91 -21.82 5.06 -0.42
N TYR A 92 -20.64 5.64 -0.21
CA TYR A 92 -20.43 7.07 -0.36
C TYR A 92 -20.79 7.58 -1.76
N LYS A 93 -20.30 6.93 -2.80
CA LYS A 93 -20.53 7.33 -4.20
C LYS A 93 -21.99 7.20 -4.63
N THR A 94 -22.71 6.19 -4.12
CA THR A 94 -24.09 5.91 -4.55
C THR A 94 -25.15 6.56 -3.68
N GLN A 95 -24.90 6.76 -2.38
CA GLN A 95 -25.87 7.17 -1.39
C GLN A 95 -25.46 8.44 -0.61
N GLY A 96 -24.25 8.93 -0.83
CA GLY A 96 -23.74 10.15 -0.21
C GLY A 96 -23.17 10.00 1.20
N LEU A 97 -22.74 11.13 1.75
CA LEU A 97 -22.01 11.19 3.02
C LEU A 97 -22.84 10.75 4.25
N GLU A 98 -24.13 11.04 4.25
CA GLU A 98 -25.01 10.69 5.39
C GLU A 98 -25.15 9.16 5.50
N ALA A 99 -25.43 8.48 4.38
CA ALA A 99 -25.54 7.03 4.33
C ALA A 99 -24.22 6.35 4.70
N PHE A 100 -23.10 6.87 4.19
CA PHE A 100 -21.76 6.42 4.58
C PHE A 100 -21.55 6.55 6.09
N THR A 101 -21.80 7.71 6.67
CA THR A 101 -21.62 7.96 8.11
C THR A 101 -22.48 7.04 8.97
N LYS A 102 -23.73 6.82 8.58
CA LYS A 102 -24.65 5.90 9.26
C LYS A 102 -24.15 4.46 9.18
N ASN A 103 -23.69 4.02 7.98
CA ASN A 103 -23.14 2.69 7.77
C ASN A 103 -21.89 2.47 8.66
N GLU A 104 -20.94 3.39 8.64
CA GLU A 104 -19.71 3.28 9.43
C GLU A 104 -19.96 3.23 10.94
N LYS A 105 -20.94 3.99 11.45
CA LYS A 105 -21.37 3.90 12.84
C LYS A 105 -21.98 2.55 13.18
N SER A 106 -22.91 2.04 12.36
CA SER A 106 -23.60 0.78 12.63
C SER A 106 -22.65 -0.43 12.48
N ALA A 107 -21.69 -0.35 11.59
CA ALA A 107 -20.70 -1.39 11.32
C ALA A 107 -19.38 -1.21 12.07
N ALA A 108 -19.28 -0.28 13.04
CA ALA A 108 -18.03 0.06 13.72
C ALA A 108 -17.32 -1.15 14.36
N HIS A 109 -18.08 -2.14 14.81
CA HIS A 109 -17.56 -3.38 15.40
C HIS A 109 -17.34 -4.53 14.39
N GLN A 110 -17.66 -4.31 13.10
CA GLN A 110 -17.47 -5.29 12.04
C GLN A 110 -16.22 -4.90 11.24
N PRO A 111 -15.14 -5.70 11.29
CA PRO A 111 -13.96 -5.42 10.50
C PRO A 111 -14.28 -5.36 9.00
N MET A 112 -13.66 -4.40 8.32
CA MET A 112 -13.75 -4.30 6.86
C MET A 112 -13.02 -5.46 6.19
N SER A 113 -13.48 -5.84 5.00
CA SER A 113 -12.72 -6.75 4.14
C SER A 113 -11.44 -6.08 3.63
N GLY A 114 -10.41 -6.89 3.35
CA GLY A 114 -9.15 -6.39 2.82
C GLY A 114 -9.26 -5.93 1.37
N GLY A 115 -8.57 -4.84 1.05
CA GLY A 115 -8.33 -4.38 -0.30
C GLY A 115 -7.07 -5.03 -0.92
N PRO A 116 -6.70 -4.64 -2.15
CA PRO A 116 -5.59 -5.25 -2.89
C PRO A 116 -4.23 -5.12 -2.18
N PHE A 117 -4.02 -4.08 -1.37
CA PHE A 117 -2.75 -3.86 -0.67
C PHE A 117 -2.66 -4.48 0.73
N LYS A 118 -3.73 -5.15 1.22
CA LYS A 118 -3.70 -5.79 2.55
C LYS A 118 -2.57 -6.81 2.68
N ALA A 119 -2.38 -7.68 1.67
CA ALA A 119 -1.34 -8.71 1.71
C ALA A 119 0.07 -8.09 1.74
N PHE A 120 0.29 -7.00 1.00
CA PHE A 120 1.55 -6.27 1.02
C PHE A 120 1.81 -5.62 2.38
N LEU A 121 0.81 -4.96 2.97
CA LEU A 121 0.94 -4.39 4.32
C LEU A 121 1.22 -5.47 5.37
N SER A 122 0.59 -6.64 5.27
CA SER A 122 0.86 -7.77 6.18
C SER A 122 2.30 -8.27 6.05
N ALA A 123 2.85 -8.32 4.83
CA ALA A 123 4.25 -8.67 4.61
C ALA A 123 5.21 -7.64 5.20
N LEU A 124 4.92 -6.33 5.05
CA LEU A 124 5.70 -5.27 5.69
C LEU A 124 5.66 -5.36 7.21
N HIS A 125 4.47 -5.64 7.79
CA HIS A 125 4.31 -5.85 9.22
C HIS A 125 5.17 -7.02 9.72
N GLY A 126 5.20 -8.14 8.99
CA GLY A 126 6.07 -9.27 9.30
C GLY A 126 7.54 -8.88 9.35
N LEU A 127 8.02 -8.10 8.38
CA LEU A 127 9.38 -7.57 8.37
C LEU A 127 9.63 -6.59 9.54
N GLN A 128 8.69 -5.70 9.83
CA GLN A 128 8.80 -4.78 10.96
C GLN A 128 8.91 -5.51 12.31
N ALA A 129 8.24 -6.66 12.44
CA ALA A 129 8.24 -7.46 13.67
C ALA A 129 9.61 -8.09 14.01
N GLU A 130 10.52 -8.17 13.03
CA GLU A 130 11.90 -8.64 13.25
C GLU A 130 12.78 -7.60 13.96
N PHE A 131 12.31 -6.36 14.12
CA PHE A 131 13.05 -5.26 14.72
C PHE A 131 12.33 -4.69 15.95
N PRO A 132 13.07 -4.14 16.94
CA PRO A 132 12.46 -3.32 17.97
C PRO A 132 11.66 -2.16 17.35
N THR A 133 10.55 -1.79 17.96
CA THR A 133 9.54 -0.88 17.37
C THR A 133 10.10 0.43 16.81
N ARG A 134 11.16 0.97 17.42
CA ARG A 134 11.77 2.24 17.02
C ARG A 134 12.98 2.09 16.09
N GLU A 135 13.42 0.87 15.85
CA GLU A 135 14.63 0.55 15.08
C GLU A 135 14.30 -0.10 13.73
N SER A 136 13.02 -0.28 13.42
CA SER A 136 12.60 -0.82 12.13
C SER A 136 13.00 0.13 10.99
N PRO A 137 13.69 -0.39 9.96
CA PRO A 137 14.02 0.41 8.77
C PRO A 137 12.81 0.68 7.87
N ILE A 138 11.64 0.17 8.24
CA ILE A 138 10.37 0.33 7.50
C ILE A 138 9.41 1.10 8.39
N ARG A 139 8.83 2.17 7.82
CA ARG A 139 7.76 2.96 8.43
C ARG A 139 6.51 2.88 7.57
N THR A 140 5.35 2.76 8.23
CA THR A 140 4.06 2.64 7.56
C THR A 140 3.10 3.70 8.05
N ALA A 141 2.37 4.33 7.13
CA ALA A 141 1.31 5.29 7.46
C ALA A 141 0.01 4.95 6.72
N LEU A 142 -1.10 5.14 7.38
CA LEU A 142 -2.43 5.24 6.76
C LEU A 142 -2.78 6.71 6.57
N VAL A 143 -3.08 7.12 5.34
CA VAL A 143 -3.48 8.49 5.01
C VAL A 143 -4.84 8.45 4.33
N THR A 144 -5.91 8.75 5.07
CA THR A 144 -7.28 8.59 4.59
C THR A 144 -8.11 9.87 4.70
N ALA A 145 -9.03 10.06 3.75
CA ALA A 145 -10.01 11.16 3.79
C ALA A 145 -11.07 10.97 4.90
N ARG A 146 -11.14 9.82 5.53
CA ARG A 146 -12.09 9.56 6.62
C ARG A 146 -11.87 10.51 7.80
N SER A 147 -12.93 10.74 8.56
CA SER A 147 -12.91 11.51 9.82
C SER A 147 -13.76 10.79 10.87
N ALA A 148 -13.90 11.39 12.05
CA ALA A 148 -14.87 10.91 13.05
C ALA A 148 -16.30 10.99 12.46
N PRO A 149 -17.14 9.98 12.67
CA PRO A 149 -16.95 8.76 13.47
C PRO A 149 -16.39 7.56 12.69
N ALA A 150 -16.15 7.68 11.39
CA ALA A 150 -15.73 6.57 10.54
C ALA A 150 -14.31 6.03 10.84
N HIS A 151 -13.50 6.77 11.61
CA HIS A 151 -12.18 6.34 12.06
C HIS A 151 -12.22 5.10 12.98
N GLU A 152 -13.29 4.91 13.76
CA GLU A 152 -13.37 3.80 14.72
C GLU A 152 -13.32 2.44 14.02
N ARG A 153 -14.10 2.27 12.95
CA ARG A 153 -14.11 1.01 12.18
C ARG A 153 -12.73 0.70 11.59
N VAL A 154 -12.00 1.71 11.10
CA VAL A 154 -10.64 1.58 10.59
C VAL A 154 -9.69 1.03 11.66
N ILE A 155 -9.66 1.66 12.83
CA ILE A 155 -8.79 1.25 13.94
C ILE A 155 -9.11 -0.17 14.39
N ARG A 156 -10.40 -0.50 14.54
CA ARG A 156 -10.85 -1.85 14.91
C ARG A 156 -10.49 -2.89 13.84
N THR A 157 -10.57 -2.53 12.56
CA THR A 157 -10.18 -3.42 11.46
C THR A 157 -8.69 -3.74 11.50
N LEU A 158 -7.82 -2.74 11.65
CA LEU A 158 -6.37 -2.95 11.75
C LEU A 158 -6.01 -3.82 12.97
N ARG A 159 -6.66 -3.59 14.10
CA ARG A 159 -6.50 -4.44 15.31
C ARG A 159 -6.97 -5.88 15.08
N ALA A 160 -8.11 -6.07 14.40
CA ALA A 160 -8.62 -7.41 14.09
C ALA A 160 -7.74 -8.16 13.09
N TRP A 161 -7.00 -7.45 12.26
CA TRP A 161 -6.00 -8.03 11.36
C TRP A 161 -4.65 -8.29 12.03
N ASP A 162 -4.47 -7.81 13.27
CA ASP A 162 -3.19 -7.82 14.00
C ASP A 162 -2.05 -7.19 13.19
N ILE A 163 -2.34 -6.08 12.51
CA ILE A 163 -1.40 -5.35 11.67
C ILE A 163 -1.05 -4.02 12.33
N ARG A 164 0.25 -3.80 12.54
CA ARG A 164 0.78 -2.52 12.99
C ARG A 164 0.82 -1.53 11.83
N ILE A 165 0.35 -0.30 12.10
CA ILE A 165 0.63 0.91 11.33
C ILE A 165 1.28 1.90 12.29
N ASP A 166 2.39 2.53 11.88
CA ASP A 166 3.14 3.45 12.73
C ASP A 166 2.39 4.77 12.90
N GLU A 167 1.78 5.28 11.84
CA GLU A 167 1.02 6.53 11.84
C GLU A 167 -0.34 6.37 11.14
N SER A 168 -1.37 7.08 11.64
CA SER A 168 -2.69 7.07 11.03
C SER A 168 -3.23 8.50 10.96
N LEU A 169 -3.38 9.01 9.75
CA LEU A 169 -3.81 10.36 9.44
C LEU A 169 -5.25 10.34 8.90
N PHE A 170 -6.18 10.89 9.67
CA PHE A 170 -7.60 11.02 9.33
C PHE A 170 -7.88 12.46 8.94
N LEU A 171 -7.92 12.75 7.65
CA LEU A 171 -7.83 14.09 7.11
C LEU A 171 -9.17 14.81 6.97
N GLY A 172 -10.30 14.10 7.06
CA GLY A 172 -11.63 14.72 6.95
C GLY A 172 -11.87 15.43 5.62
N GLY A 173 -11.24 14.96 4.54
CA GLY A 173 -11.34 15.54 3.21
C GLY A 173 -10.28 16.60 2.87
N LEU A 174 -9.33 16.89 3.75
CA LEU A 174 -8.19 17.74 3.43
C LEU A 174 -7.29 17.09 2.36
N ASP A 175 -6.57 17.92 1.60
CA ASP A 175 -5.59 17.45 0.62
C ASP A 175 -4.46 16.67 1.27
N LYS A 176 -4.10 15.53 0.68
CA LYS A 176 -3.09 14.63 1.22
C LYS A 176 -1.65 15.11 0.99
N GLY A 177 -1.44 16.01 0.04
CA GLY A 177 -0.10 16.36 -0.46
C GLY A 177 0.84 16.87 0.63
N GLU A 178 0.40 17.83 1.44
CA GLU A 178 1.24 18.40 2.50
C GLU A 178 1.53 17.38 3.63
N PHE A 179 0.56 16.51 3.92
CA PHE A 179 0.77 15.45 4.92
C PHE A 179 1.78 14.39 4.43
N LEU A 180 1.72 14.03 3.14
CA LEU A 180 2.68 13.10 2.54
C LEU A 180 4.09 13.68 2.45
N LYS A 181 4.22 14.99 2.23
CA LYS A 181 5.53 15.67 2.27
C LYS A 181 6.10 15.70 3.68
N ALA A 182 5.26 15.90 4.69
CA ALA A 182 5.68 15.92 6.10
C ALA A 182 6.09 14.53 6.61
N TYR A 183 5.45 13.49 6.11
CA TYR A 183 5.77 12.10 6.41
C TYR A 183 7.08 11.66 5.76
#